data_f1e172c582db40aa478159bdea6e8df1
#
_entry.id   f1e172c582db40aa478159bdea6e8df1
#
_cell.length_a   1.000
_cell.length_b   1.000
_cell.length_c   1.000
_cell.angle_alpha   90.00
_cell.angle_beta   90.00
_cell.angle_gamma   90.00
#
_symmetry.space_group_name_H-M   'P 1'
#
loop_
_entity.id
_entity.type
_entity.pdbx_description
1 polymer ?
#
loop_
_entity_poly.entity_id
_entity_poly.type
_entity_poly.pdbx_seq_one_letter_code
_entity_poly.pdbx_strand_id
1 'polypeptide(L)'
;MRIAICGIAGRMGKAILTVVLEKGHTLSQALDAEQCPLLGQDAGSLISKKLDVSIESLRSAKLTADAVIDFSSPAATEVLLQKAVEYKIPLVIGTTGFSDAQKQKIEQAAQTIPIVFSPNMSVGVN
;
A
#
# COMPACT_ATOMS: atom_id res chain seq x y z
N MET A 1 5.11 -13.83 5.18
CA MET A 1 3.82 -13.10 5.04
C MET A 1 3.73 -12.50 3.65
N ARG A 2 2.57 -12.58 3.04
CA ARG A 2 2.35 -11.99 1.72
C ARG A 2 1.92 -10.54 1.90
N ILE A 3 2.67 -9.64 1.30
CA ILE A 3 2.48 -8.19 1.47
C ILE A 3 2.08 -7.56 0.13
N ALA A 4 1.09 -6.69 0.16
CA ALA A 4 0.77 -5.81 -0.95
C ALA A 4 1.32 -4.43 -0.64
N ILE A 5 1.85 -3.75 -1.65
CA ILE A 5 2.32 -2.37 -1.50
C ILE A 5 1.46 -1.48 -2.39
N CYS A 6 0.81 -0.49 -1.78
CA CYS A 6 0.01 0.50 -2.49
C CYS A 6 0.82 1.78 -2.63
N GLY A 7 0.88 2.33 -3.83
CA GLY A 7 1.75 3.45 -4.15
C GLY A 7 3.16 3.00 -4.51
N ILE A 8 3.29 1.82 -5.07
CA ILE A 8 4.60 1.18 -5.28
C ILE A 8 5.49 1.97 -6.24
N ALA A 9 4.92 2.69 -7.19
CA ALA A 9 5.69 3.48 -8.14
C ALA A 9 6.08 4.86 -7.58
N GLY A 10 5.65 5.18 -6.38
CA GLY A 10 5.96 6.45 -5.73
C GLY A 10 7.35 6.48 -5.12
N ARG A 11 7.67 7.60 -4.47
CA ARG A 11 8.99 7.84 -3.88
C ARG A 11 9.46 6.74 -2.94
N MET A 12 8.57 6.27 -2.09
CA MET A 12 8.93 5.30 -1.06
C MET A 12 8.81 3.86 -1.55
N GLY A 13 8.23 3.65 -2.73
CA GLY A 13 7.93 2.31 -3.20
C GLY A 13 9.14 1.39 -3.28
N LYS A 14 10.22 1.87 -3.87
CA LYS A 14 11.46 1.08 -3.97
C LYS A 14 12.01 0.71 -2.60
N ALA A 15 12.07 1.68 -1.70
CA ALA A 15 12.62 1.47 -0.37
C ALA A 15 11.77 0.46 0.41
N ILE A 16 10.47 0.60 0.34
CA ILE A 16 9.54 -0.29 1.03
C ILE A 16 9.64 -1.71 0.45
N LEU A 17 9.68 -1.82 -0.88
CA LEU A 17 9.82 -3.11 -1.54
C LEU A 17 11.11 -3.80 -1.10
N THR A 18 12.21 -3.06 -1.07
CA THR A 18 13.49 -3.60 -0.65
C THR A 18 13.42 -4.13 0.78
N VAL A 19 12.84 -3.35 1.70
CA VAL A 19 12.73 -3.76 3.11
C VAL A 19 11.84 -4.99 3.24
N VAL A 20 10.72 -5.04 2.53
CA VAL A 20 9.80 -6.18 2.57
C VAL A 20 10.54 -7.46 2.19
N LEU A 21 11.32 -7.41 1.11
CA LEU A 21 12.07 -8.57 0.65
C LEU A 21 13.21 -8.94 1.60
N GLU A 22 13.92 -7.93 2.14
CA GLU A 22 15.02 -8.17 3.08
C GLU A 22 14.54 -8.83 4.37
N LYS A 23 13.31 -8.53 4.77
CA LYS A 23 12.72 -9.11 5.99
C LYS A 23 12.13 -10.51 5.74
N GLY A 24 12.29 -11.04 4.54
CA GLY A 24 11.82 -12.40 4.23
C GLY A 24 10.36 -12.50 3.86
N HIS A 25 9.69 -11.37 3.64
CA HIS A 25 8.30 -11.39 3.18
C HIS A 25 8.23 -11.47 1.67
N THR A 26 7.06 -11.85 1.16
CA THR A 26 6.81 -11.98 -0.25
C THR A 26 5.95 -10.81 -0.73
N LEU A 27 6.36 -10.16 -1.83
CA LEU A 27 5.48 -9.21 -2.50
C LEU A 27 4.43 -10.01 -3.26
N SER A 28 3.17 -9.94 -2.84
CA SER A 28 2.10 -10.65 -3.51
C SER A 28 1.30 -9.77 -4.46
N GLN A 29 1.23 -8.47 -4.18
CA GLN A 29 0.54 -7.51 -5.02
C GLN A 29 1.27 -6.19 -5.02
N ALA A 30 1.30 -5.55 -6.19
CA ALA A 30 1.88 -4.23 -6.37
C ALA A 30 0.77 -3.34 -6.93
N LEU A 31 0.39 -2.31 -6.18
CA LEU A 31 -0.77 -1.50 -6.50
C LEU A 31 -0.39 -0.04 -6.68
N ASP A 32 -1.03 0.60 -7.65
CA ASP A 32 -0.84 2.04 -7.85
C ASP A 32 -2.09 2.64 -8.49
N ALA A 33 -2.02 3.95 -8.78
CA ALA A 33 -3.13 4.67 -9.36
C ALA A 33 -3.42 4.20 -10.79
N GLU A 34 -4.67 4.39 -11.20
CA GLU A 34 -5.13 3.97 -12.52
C GLU A 34 -4.34 4.58 -13.66
N GLN A 35 -3.84 5.81 -13.48
CA GLN A 35 -3.07 6.53 -14.48
C GLN A 35 -1.56 6.28 -14.41
N CYS A 36 -1.12 5.38 -13.55
CA CYS A 36 0.30 5.08 -13.41
C CYS A 36 0.85 4.50 -14.72
N PRO A 37 1.93 5.08 -15.29
CA PRO A 37 2.48 4.58 -16.55
C PRO A 37 3.16 3.22 -16.43
N LEU A 38 3.39 2.73 -15.22
CA LEU A 38 4.06 1.46 -14.99
C LEU A 38 3.09 0.28 -14.83
N LEU A 39 1.79 0.51 -14.98
CA LEU A 39 0.82 -0.58 -14.87
C LEU A 39 1.15 -1.68 -15.88
N GLY A 40 1.07 -2.92 -15.43
CA GLY A 40 1.38 -4.09 -16.25
C GLY A 40 2.84 -4.51 -16.23
N GLN A 41 3.73 -3.64 -15.74
CA GLN A 41 5.15 -4.00 -15.63
C GLN A 41 5.41 -4.77 -14.36
N ASP A 42 6.45 -5.60 -14.38
CA ASP A 42 6.87 -6.32 -13.18
C ASP A 42 7.35 -5.32 -12.12
N ALA A 43 6.81 -5.41 -10.92
CA ALA A 43 7.23 -4.55 -9.82
C ALA A 43 8.72 -4.69 -9.52
N GLY A 44 9.29 -5.86 -9.79
CA GLY A 44 10.71 -6.10 -9.61
C GLY A 44 11.60 -5.19 -10.45
N SER A 45 11.07 -4.65 -11.55
CA SER A 45 11.85 -3.73 -12.39
C SER A 45 12.26 -2.47 -11.64
N LEU A 46 11.55 -2.12 -10.58
CA LEU A 46 11.89 -0.96 -9.75
C LEU A 46 13.21 -1.16 -8.99
N ILE A 47 13.60 -2.40 -8.77
CA ILE A 47 14.81 -2.75 -8.03
C ILE A 47 15.70 -3.69 -8.83
N SER A 48 15.55 -3.70 -10.15
CA SER A 48 16.36 -4.52 -11.08
C SER A 48 16.32 -6.02 -10.76
N LYS A 49 15.14 -6.50 -10.39
CA LYS A 49 14.90 -7.92 -10.13
C LYS A 49 13.67 -8.38 -10.89
N LYS A 50 13.52 -9.69 -11.04
CA LYS A 50 12.32 -10.28 -11.62
C LYS A 50 11.50 -10.90 -10.49
N LEU A 51 10.33 -10.36 -10.22
CA LEU A 51 9.45 -10.84 -9.16
C LEU A 51 8.19 -11.51 -9.71
N ASP A 52 7.88 -11.30 -10.99
CA ASP A 52 6.67 -11.80 -11.64
C ASP A 52 5.38 -11.32 -10.96
N VAL A 53 5.42 -10.10 -10.45
CA VAL A 53 4.26 -9.44 -9.83
C VAL A 53 4.00 -8.16 -10.61
N SER A 54 2.95 -8.17 -11.44
CA SER A 54 2.60 -7.00 -12.25
C SER A 54 2.01 -5.89 -11.41
N ILE A 55 2.38 -4.65 -11.71
CA ILE A 55 1.78 -3.49 -11.06
C ILE A 55 0.35 -3.35 -11.57
N GLU A 56 -0.61 -3.32 -10.67
CA GLU A 56 -2.03 -3.26 -10.98
C GLU A 56 -2.65 -1.96 -10.52
N SER A 57 -3.75 -1.57 -11.15
CA SER A 57 -4.56 -0.45 -10.66
C SER A 57 -5.25 -0.85 -9.36
N LEU A 58 -5.08 -0.04 -8.32
CA LEU A 58 -5.77 -0.25 -7.05
C LEU A 58 -7.28 -0.33 -7.24
N ARG A 59 -7.82 0.48 -8.16
CA ARG A 59 -9.25 0.58 -8.36
C ARG A 59 -9.87 -0.74 -8.82
N SER A 60 -9.18 -1.48 -9.67
CA SER A 60 -9.70 -2.73 -10.24
C SER A 60 -9.20 -3.99 -9.51
N ALA A 61 -8.18 -3.87 -8.69
CA ALA A 61 -7.59 -5.04 -8.03
C ALA A 61 -8.45 -5.57 -6.90
N LYS A 62 -8.42 -6.88 -6.71
CA LYS A 62 -8.97 -7.53 -5.51
C LYS A 62 -7.82 -7.79 -4.57
N LEU A 63 -7.99 -7.47 -3.30
CA LEU A 63 -6.92 -7.66 -2.33
C LEU A 63 -6.84 -9.12 -1.90
N THR A 64 -5.67 -9.71 -2.05
CA THR A 64 -5.41 -11.11 -1.69
C THR A 64 -4.23 -11.28 -0.74
N ALA A 65 -3.54 -10.18 -0.42
CA ALA A 65 -2.39 -10.22 0.48
C ALA A 65 -2.80 -10.42 1.93
N ASP A 66 -1.84 -10.75 2.77
CA ASP A 66 -2.07 -10.87 4.21
C ASP A 66 -2.12 -9.50 4.89
N ALA A 67 -1.45 -8.50 4.32
CA ALA A 67 -1.45 -7.12 4.80
C ALA A 67 -1.06 -6.19 3.66
N VAL A 68 -1.44 -4.92 3.77
CA VAL A 68 -1.09 -3.90 2.78
C VAL A 68 -0.31 -2.77 3.46
N ILE A 69 0.78 -2.37 2.83
CA ILE A 69 1.53 -1.18 3.23
C ILE A 69 1.18 -0.07 2.24
N ASP A 70 0.72 1.06 2.75
CA ASP A 70 0.20 2.15 1.94
C ASP A 70 1.03 3.42 2.09
N PHE A 71 1.68 3.83 0.99
CA PHE A 71 2.37 5.12 0.88
C PHE A 71 1.93 5.78 -0.43
N SER A 72 0.64 5.98 -0.58
CA SER A 72 0.04 6.51 -1.81
C SER A 72 -0.42 7.96 -1.61
N SER A 73 -1.63 8.26 -1.94
CA SER A 73 -2.24 9.58 -1.74
C SER A 73 -3.49 9.43 -0.87
N PRO A 74 -3.97 10.52 -0.27
CA PRO A 74 -5.22 10.44 0.51
C PRO A 74 -6.39 9.87 -0.28
N ALA A 75 -6.52 10.25 -1.54
CA ALA A 75 -7.60 9.73 -2.38
C ALA A 75 -7.46 8.22 -2.61
N ALA A 76 -6.24 7.74 -2.86
CA ALA A 76 -5.99 6.31 -3.04
C ALA A 76 -6.23 5.55 -1.74
N THR A 77 -5.83 6.13 -0.61
CA THR A 77 -6.05 5.51 0.70
C THR A 77 -7.55 5.31 0.97
N GLU A 78 -8.41 6.27 0.57
CA GLU A 78 -9.85 6.10 0.74
C GLU A 78 -10.36 4.86 -0.01
N VAL A 79 -9.91 4.66 -1.24
CA VAL A 79 -10.26 3.48 -2.02
C VAL A 79 -9.76 2.21 -1.34
N LEU A 80 -8.52 2.26 -0.87
CA LEU A 80 -7.89 1.12 -0.20
C LEU A 80 -8.62 0.75 1.09
N LEU A 81 -9.06 1.73 1.88
CA LEU A 81 -9.79 1.48 3.12
C LEU A 81 -11.05 0.65 2.86
N GLN A 82 -11.82 1.02 1.83
CA GLN A 82 -13.03 0.30 1.50
C GLN A 82 -12.73 -1.15 1.14
N LYS A 83 -11.71 -1.36 0.33
CA LYS A 83 -11.32 -2.71 -0.07
C LYS A 83 -10.79 -3.52 1.10
N ALA A 84 -9.96 -2.91 1.94
CA ALA A 84 -9.36 -3.61 3.07
C ALA A 84 -10.43 -4.06 4.08
N VAL A 85 -11.43 -3.22 4.32
CA VAL A 85 -12.55 -3.60 5.19
C VAL A 85 -13.35 -4.73 4.58
N GLU A 86 -13.61 -4.65 3.27
CA GLU A 86 -14.37 -5.67 2.56
C GLU A 86 -13.68 -7.04 2.63
N TYR A 87 -12.36 -7.06 2.41
CA TYR A 87 -11.59 -8.30 2.39
C TYR A 87 -10.96 -8.64 3.74
N LYS A 88 -11.17 -7.77 4.74
CA LYS A 88 -10.65 -7.94 6.11
C LYS A 88 -9.14 -8.11 6.15
N ILE A 89 -8.46 -7.16 5.53
CA ILE A 89 -7.00 -7.18 5.42
C ILE A 89 -6.41 -6.03 6.23
N PRO A 90 -5.44 -6.31 7.12
CA PRO A 90 -4.77 -5.25 7.89
C PRO A 90 -4.01 -4.26 7.02
N LEU A 91 -3.94 -3.02 7.49
CA LEU A 91 -3.24 -1.95 6.79
C LEU A 91 -2.15 -1.30 7.65
N VAL A 92 -1.04 -0.95 7.01
CA VAL A 92 -0.05 -0.03 7.57
C VAL A 92 -0.09 1.22 6.69
N ILE A 93 -0.55 2.34 7.22
CA ILE A 93 -0.74 3.57 6.47
C ILE A 93 0.36 4.57 6.81
N GLY A 94 1.18 4.90 5.83
CA GLY A 94 2.20 5.94 5.95
C GLY A 94 1.90 7.17 5.10
N THR A 95 0.77 7.17 4.39
CA THR A 95 0.32 8.30 3.58
C THR A 95 0.04 9.50 4.48
N THR A 96 0.39 10.70 4.01
CA THR A 96 0.18 11.94 4.75
C THR A 96 -0.78 12.86 4.00
N GLY A 97 -1.22 13.92 4.68
CA GLY A 97 -2.06 14.93 4.05
C GLY A 97 -3.55 14.69 4.13
N PHE A 98 -3.99 13.84 5.04
CA PHE A 98 -5.41 13.56 5.20
C PHE A 98 -6.17 14.74 5.80
N SER A 99 -7.38 14.96 5.29
CA SER A 99 -8.33 15.88 5.92
C SER A 99 -8.90 15.22 7.19
N ASP A 100 -9.59 16.01 8.00
CA ASP A 100 -10.24 15.48 9.21
C ASP A 100 -11.29 14.42 8.85
N ALA A 101 -12.04 14.64 7.77
CA ALA A 101 -13.02 13.68 7.31
C ALA A 101 -12.37 12.35 6.91
N GLN A 102 -11.22 12.43 6.26
CA GLN A 102 -10.48 11.22 5.87
C GLN A 102 -9.92 10.48 7.08
N LYS A 103 -9.43 11.23 8.08
CA LYS A 103 -8.97 10.61 9.32
C LYS A 103 -10.09 9.86 10.03
N GLN A 104 -11.29 10.42 10.01
CA GLN A 104 -12.46 9.75 10.58
C GLN A 104 -12.76 8.43 9.87
N LYS A 105 -12.60 8.40 8.56
CA LYS A 105 -12.79 7.17 7.79
C LYS A 105 -11.77 6.10 8.18
N ILE A 106 -10.53 6.52 8.43
CA ILE A 106 -9.49 5.61 8.91
C ILE A 106 -9.86 5.05 10.28
N GLU A 107 -10.34 5.90 11.18
CA GLU A 107 -10.76 5.47 12.52
C GLU A 107 -11.92 4.48 12.46
N GLN A 108 -12.89 4.73 11.58
CA GLN A 108 -14.01 3.83 11.40
C GLN A 108 -13.54 2.46 10.88
N ALA A 109 -12.65 2.47 9.89
CA ALA A 109 -12.11 1.22 9.35
C ALA A 109 -11.33 0.45 10.40
N ALA A 110 -10.65 1.15 11.30
CA ALA A 110 -9.86 0.52 12.36
C ALA A 110 -10.72 -0.24 13.37
N GLN A 111 -12.02 -0.01 13.38
CA GLN A 111 -12.93 -0.79 14.21
C GLN A 111 -13.19 -2.18 13.64
N THR A 112 -12.95 -2.37 12.34
CA THR A 112 -13.19 -3.62 11.65
C THR A 112 -11.91 -4.39 11.38
N ILE A 113 -10.82 -3.70 11.04
CA ILE A 113 -9.54 -4.31 10.69
C ILE A 113 -8.41 -3.63 11.47
N PRO A 114 -7.31 -4.35 11.73
CA PRO A 114 -6.13 -3.72 12.34
C PRO A 114 -5.53 -2.67 11.39
N ILE A 115 -5.32 -1.48 11.90
CA ILE A 115 -4.67 -0.40 11.14
C ILE A 115 -3.58 0.22 11.99
N VAL A 116 -2.35 0.24 11.46
CA VAL A 116 -1.28 1.05 12.00
C VAL A 116 -1.25 2.33 11.17
N PHE A 117 -1.56 3.44 11.78
CA PHE A 117 -1.57 4.73 11.12
C PHE A 117 -0.47 5.59 11.71
N SER A 118 0.56 5.86 10.90
CA SER A 118 1.71 6.63 11.36
C SER A 118 2.16 7.58 10.25
N PRO A 119 1.51 8.73 10.11
CA PRO A 119 1.86 9.67 9.03
C PRO A 119 3.27 10.23 9.18
N ASN A 120 3.88 10.13 10.36
CA ASN A 120 5.24 10.60 10.60
C ASN A 120 6.27 9.48 10.57
N MET A 121 5.86 8.31 10.13
CA MET A 121 6.72 7.14 10.12
C MET A 121 8.01 7.37 9.33
N SER A 122 7.92 8.06 8.21
CA SER A 122 9.07 8.33 7.36
C SER A 122 10.00 9.38 7.92
N VAL A 123 9.52 10.21 8.83
CA VAL A 123 10.30 11.28 9.43
C VAL A 123 11.26 10.73 10.47
N GLY A 124 10.78 9.83 11.28
CA GLY A 124 11.62 9.13 12.24
C GLY A 124 12.24 9.98 13.33
N VAL A 125 11.83 11.23 13.45
CA VAL A 125 12.48 12.19 14.35
C VAL A 125 11.63 12.60 15.52
N ASN A 126 10.42 12.21 15.50
CA ASN A 126 9.49 12.68 16.54
C ASN A 126 9.42 11.72 17.67
#